data_8ae105aedef6c602d81dda3fdaec0aff
#
_entry.id   8ae105aedef6c602d81dda3fdaec0aff
#
_cell.length_a   1.000
_cell.length_b   1.000
_cell.length_c   1.000
_cell.angle_alpha   90.00
_cell.angle_beta   90.00
_cell.angle_gamma   90.00
#
_symmetry.space_group_name_H-M   'P 1'
#
loop_
_entity.id
_entity.type
_entity.pdbx_description
1 polymer ?
#
loop_
_entity_poly.entity_id
_entity_poly.type
_entity_poly.pdbx_seq_one_letter_code
_entity_poly.pdbx_strand_id
1 'polypeptide(L)'
;NAKVPVIVDGATTVFDSNAILLYLAEKTSQFLPAPQDRGPMLSWLMFIASGIGPFTGQCVHFKHYAPEQIAYAVNRYDFEAWRHWKILDAHLANKPWMAGDSYTLLDMALWGWCRAVPFALGELAWEQLPNVKRVFDAVNARPAAQRAAALKDRHAFKTEMDDAARRAMFPQNERLK
;
A
#
# COMPACT_ATOMS: atom_id res chain seq x y z
N ASN A 1 5.22 -18.08 -2.96
CA ASN A 1 4.44 -17.20 -2.08
C ASN A 1 2.92 -17.24 -2.40
N ALA A 2 2.53 -17.69 -3.61
CA ALA A 2 1.13 -17.70 -4.08
C ALA A 2 0.39 -16.35 -3.92
N LYS A 3 1.11 -15.24 -4.03
CA LYS A 3 0.60 -13.87 -3.96
C LYS A 3 1.02 -13.08 -5.20
N VAL A 4 0.18 -12.15 -5.59
CA VAL A 4 0.48 -11.15 -6.61
C VAL A 4 0.90 -9.83 -5.94
N PRO A 5 1.69 -8.99 -6.61
CA PRO A 5 2.19 -9.10 -7.98
C PRO A 5 3.45 -9.97 -8.11
N VAL A 6 3.65 -10.50 -9.33
CA VAL A 6 4.88 -11.16 -9.79
C VAL A 6 5.15 -10.70 -11.21
N ILE A 7 6.39 -10.43 -11.55
CA ILE A 7 6.83 -10.18 -12.93
C ILE A 7 7.90 -11.19 -13.34
N VAL A 8 7.95 -11.48 -14.62
CA VAL A 8 9.02 -12.26 -15.27
C VAL A 8 9.66 -11.36 -16.32
N ASP A 9 10.96 -11.14 -16.19
CA ASP A 9 11.76 -10.31 -17.07
C ASP A 9 12.96 -11.13 -17.59
N GLY A 10 12.80 -11.70 -18.79
CA GLY A 10 13.71 -12.70 -19.30
C GLY A 10 13.76 -13.94 -18.40
N ALA A 11 14.93 -14.26 -17.85
CA ALA A 11 15.10 -15.36 -16.90
C ALA A 11 14.88 -14.96 -15.43
N THR A 12 14.63 -13.68 -15.15
CA THR A 12 14.52 -13.17 -13.79
C THR A 12 13.06 -13.10 -13.37
N THR A 13 12.72 -13.76 -12.25
CA THR A 13 11.39 -13.64 -11.62
C THR A 13 11.50 -12.76 -10.38
N VAL A 14 10.68 -11.71 -10.33
CA VAL A 14 10.62 -10.79 -9.19
C VAL A 14 9.20 -10.76 -8.63
N PHE A 15 9.06 -10.93 -7.33
CA PHE A 15 7.79 -10.82 -6.60
C PHE A 15 7.91 -9.82 -5.46
N ASP A 16 6.80 -9.42 -4.88
CA ASP A 16 6.59 -8.29 -3.98
C ASP A 16 6.61 -6.94 -4.72
N SER A 17 5.58 -6.13 -4.47
CA SER A 17 5.39 -4.86 -5.20
C SER A 17 6.53 -3.86 -4.98
N ASN A 18 7.13 -3.80 -3.78
CA ASN A 18 8.23 -2.89 -3.50
C ASN A 18 9.54 -3.39 -4.15
N ALA A 19 9.78 -4.71 -4.13
CA ALA A 19 10.90 -5.31 -4.83
C ALA A 19 10.79 -5.10 -6.34
N ILE A 20 9.61 -5.23 -6.92
CA ILE A 20 9.34 -4.97 -8.35
C ILE A 20 9.62 -3.50 -8.68
N LEU A 21 9.12 -2.55 -7.87
CA LEU A 21 9.39 -1.13 -8.07
C LEU A 21 10.89 -0.82 -8.03
N LEU A 22 11.60 -1.35 -7.04
CA LEU A 22 13.05 -1.14 -6.91
C LEU A 22 13.82 -1.76 -8.10
N TYR A 23 13.51 -3.01 -8.45
CA TYR A 23 14.11 -3.69 -9.59
C TYR A 23 13.94 -2.91 -10.90
N LEU A 24 12.72 -2.45 -11.18
CA LEU A 24 12.43 -1.70 -12.40
C LEU A 24 13.08 -0.32 -12.39
N ALA A 25 13.12 0.35 -11.25
CA ALA A 25 13.78 1.65 -11.10
C ALA A 25 15.29 1.54 -11.32
N GLU A 26 15.95 0.52 -10.76
CA GLU A 26 17.38 0.25 -10.96
C GLU A 26 17.67 -0.16 -12.41
N LYS A 27 16.85 -1.05 -12.99
CA LYS A 27 17.00 -1.50 -14.39
C LYS A 27 16.88 -0.36 -15.40
N THR A 28 16.01 0.60 -15.14
CA THR A 28 15.75 1.73 -16.06
C THR A 28 16.50 3.00 -15.69
N SER A 29 17.16 3.03 -14.53
CA SER A 29 17.76 4.23 -13.94
C SER A 29 16.77 5.39 -13.80
N GLN A 30 15.48 5.08 -13.56
CA GLN A 30 14.41 6.06 -13.42
C GLN A 30 13.77 5.97 -12.02
N PHE A 31 13.24 7.09 -11.54
CA PHE A 31 12.53 7.17 -10.27
C PHE A 31 13.35 6.78 -9.04
N LEU A 32 14.66 6.78 -9.14
CA LEU A 32 15.58 6.67 -8.02
C LEU A 32 15.85 8.07 -7.45
N PRO A 33 16.05 8.22 -6.14
CA PRO A 33 16.57 9.45 -5.56
C PRO A 33 18.05 9.63 -5.93
N ALA A 34 18.64 10.76 -5.52
CA ALA A 34 20.06 10.97 -5.66
C ALA A 34 20.85 9.87 -4.89
N PRO A 35 22.06 9.49 -5.35
CA PRO A 35 22.81 8.36 -4.76
C PRO A 35 23.04 8.45 -3.25
N GLN A 36 23.27 9.66 -2.71
CA GLN A 36 23.42 9.89 -1.28
C GLN A 36 22.16 9.60 -0.46
N ASP A 37 20.98 9.64 -1.10
CA ASP A 37 19.67 9.41 -0.47
C ASP A 37 19.21 7.95 -0.56
N ARG A 38 20.06 7.06 -1.10
CA ARG A 38 19.73 5.63 -1.24
C ARG A 38 19.44 4.95 0.11
N GLY A 39 20.18 5.28 1.16
CA GLY A 39 19.94 4.75 2.50
C GLY A 39 18.58 5.14 3.06
N PRO A 40 18.24 6.45 3.11
CA PRO A 40 16.90 6.91 3.46
C PRO A 40 15.80 6.30 2.60
N MET A 41 16.01 6.19 1.28
CA MET A 41 15.05 5.54 0.37
C MET A 41 14.75 4.10 0.81
N LEU A 42 15.78 3.30 1.07
CA LEU A 42 15.59 1.91 1.52
C LEU A 42 14.86 1.84 2.85
N SER A 43 15.17 2.74 3.79
CA SER A 43 14.48 2.80 5.09
C SER A 43 12.99 3.07 4.92
N TRP A 44 12.60 4.04 4.09
CA TRP A 44 11.20 4.33 3.84
C TRP A 44 10.49 3.24 3.03
N LEU A 45 11.19 2.62 2.07
CA LEU A 45 10.63 1.48 1.33
C LEU A 45 10.34 0.30 2.26
N MET A 46 11.26 0.00 3.18
CA MET A 46 11.05 -1.04 4.19
C MET A 46 9.97 -0.65 5.20
N PHE A 47 9.87 0.62 5.59
CA PHE A 47 8.77 1.09 6.45
C PHE A 47 7.41 0.89 5.79
N ILE A 48 7.28 1.13 4.48
CA ILE A 48 6.06 0.83 3.73
C ILE A 48 5.80 -0.68 3.69
N ALA A 49 6.83 -1.48 3.41
CA ALA A 49 6.71 -2.92 3.26
C ALA A 49 6.38 -3.65 4.58
N SER A 50 7.03 -3.26 5.68
CA SER A 50 6.94 -3.95 6.97
C SER A 50 5.99 -3.29 7.99
N GLY A 51 5.61 -2.05 7.75
CA GLY A 51 4.73 -1.26 8.61
C GLY A 51 3.39 -0.93 7.96
N ILE A 52 3.40 -0.03 6.98
CA ILE A 52 2.17 0.45 6.33
C ILE A 52 1.35 -0.72 5.78
N GLY A 53 1.97 -1.57 4.97
CA GLY A 53 1.28 -2.71 4.35
C GLY A 53 0.64 -3.65 5.39
N PRO A 54 1.42 -4.28 6.25
CA PRO A 54 0.91 -5.24 7.22
C PRO A 54 -0.11 -4.65 8.18
N PHE A 55 0.15 -3.49 8.79
CA PHE A 55 -0.77 -2.94 9.78
C PHE A 55 -2.05 -2.41 9.16
N THR A 56 -2.00 -1.77 7.98
CA THR A 56 -3.21 -1.39 7.24
C THR A 56 -4.00 -2.63 6.83
N GLY A 57 -3.32 -3.67 6.32
CA GLY A 57 -3.97 -4.92 5.92
C GLY A 57 -4.65 -5.64 7.07
N GLN A 58 -4.01 -5.74 8.24
CA GLN A 58 -4.60 -6.34 9.45
C GLN A 58 -5.74 -5.49 10.01
N CYS A 59 -5.61 -4.16 9.98
CA CYS A 59 -6.70 -3.25 10.36
C CYS A 59 -7.95 -3.53 9.52
N VAL A 60 -7.81 -3.59 8.20
CA VAL A 60 -8.90 -3.96 7.28
C VAL A 60 -9.44 -5.34 7.61
N HIS A 61 -8.58 -6.34 7.80
CA HIS A 61 -9.00 -7.70 8.06
C HIS A 61 -9.88 -7.80 9.31
N PHE A 62 -9.41 -7.29 10.43
CA PHE A 62 -10.14 -7.41 11.71
C PHE A 62 -11.37 -6.52 11.80
N LYS A 63 -11.43 -5.41 11.05
CA LYS A 63 -12.64 -4.58 10.97
C LYS A 63 -13.74 -5.16 10.08
N HIS A 64 -13.34 -5.82 8.96
CA HIS A 64 -14.30 -6.09 7.88
C HIS A 64 -14.41 -7.56 7.47
N TYR A 65 -13.38 -8.38 7.71
CA TYR A 65 -13.30 -9.73 7.15
C TYR A 65 -13.16 -10.85 8.18
N ALA A 66 -12.73 -10.54 9.39
CA ALA A 66 -12.60 -11.55 10.44
C ALA A 66 -13.95 -12.27 10.68
N PRO A 67 -13.94 -13.60 10.92
CA PRO A 67 -15.18 -14.36 11.13
C PRO A 67 -15.92 -13.97 12.41
N GLU A 68 -15.22 -13.37 13.36
CA GLU A 68 -15.79 -12.84 14.60
C GLU A 68 -15.15 -11.48 14.95
N GLN A 69 -15.87 -10.67 15.72
CA GLN A 69 -15.39 -9.38 16.21
C GLN A 69 -14.50 -9.57 17.43
N ILE A 70 -13.19 -9.39 17.26
CA ILE A 70 -12.20 -9.47 18.34
C ILE A 70 -11.79 -8.04 18.70
N ALA A 71 -12.46 -7.45 19.68
CA ALA A 71 -12.29 -6.04 20.07
C ALA A 71 -10.82 -5.65 20.31
N TYR A 72 -10.05 -6.52 20.95
CA TYR A 72 -8.62 -6.30 21.18
C TYR A 72 -7.83 -6.21 19.87
N ALA A 73 -8.08 -7.11 18.92
CA ALA A 73 -7.39 -7.12 17.63
C ALA A 73 -7.76 -5.87 16.79
N VAL A 74 -9.06 -5.53 16.77
CA VAL A 74 -9.53 -4.31 16.09
C VAL A 74 -8.82 -3.08 16.65
N ASN A 75 -8.83 -2.90 17.99
CA ASN A 75 -8.17 -1.78 18.65
C ASN A 75 -6.66 -1.75 18.40
N ARG A 76 -5.98 -2.91 18.50
CA ARG A 76 -4.55 -3.04 18.30
C ARG A 76 -4.12 -2.62 16.88
N TYR A 77 -4.79 -3.16 15.87
CA TYR A 77 -4.42 -2.91 14.48
C TYR A 77 -4.89 -1.55 13.96
N ASP A 78 -6.01 -1.04 14.46
CA ASP A 78 -6.42 0.35 14.19
C ASP A 78 -5.39 1.35 14.70
N PHE A 79 -4.95 1.20 15.97
CA PHE A 79 -3.91 2.03 16.57
C PHE A 79 -2.60 1.99 15.76
N GLU A 80 -2.12 0.79 15.40
CA GLU A 80 -0.86 0.67 14.65
C GLU A 80 -0.98 1.22 13.23
N ALA A 81 -2.12 1.01 12.56
CA ALA A 81 -2.35 1.60 11.24
C ALA A 81 -2.30 3.13 11.34
N TRP A 82 -3.06 3.74 12.24
CA TRP A 82 -3.02 5.18 12.46
C TRP A 82 -1.61 5.69 12.79
N ARG A 83 -0.90 5.01 13.68
CA ARG A 83 0.47 5.40 14.06
C ARG A 83 1.39 5.46 12.85
N HIS A 84 1.36 4.45 11.97
CA HIS A 84 2.21 4.41 10.78
C HIS A 84 1.84 5.48 9.76
N TRP A 85 0.55 5.69 9.50
CA TRP A 85 0.09 6.73 8.60
C TRP A 85 0.43 8.14 9.11
N LYS A 86 0.32 8.40 10.41
CA LYS A 86 0.72 9.69 11.01
C LYS A 86 2.22 9.94 10.92
N ILE A 87 3.06 8.91 11.02
CA ILE A 87 4.51 9.03 10.82
C ILE A 87 4.80 9.46 9.36
N LEU A 88 4.12 8.88 8.38
CA LEU A 88 4.27 9.29 6.98
C LEU A 88 3.77 10.71 6.75
N ASP A 89 2.64 11.07 7.34
CA ASP A 89 2.10 12.43 7.20
C ASP A 89 3.06 13.48 7.77
N ALA A 90 3.62 13.23 8.95
CA ALA A 90 4.62 14.09 9.57
C ALA A 90 5.91 14.17 8.72
N HIS A 91 6.36 13.05 8.14
CA HIS A 91 7.52 13.04 7.23
C HIS A 91 7.30 13.92 6.01
N LEU A 92 6.09 13.98 5.49
CA LEU A 92 5.71 14.74 4.29
C LEU A 92 5.36 16.21 4.57
N ALA A 93 5.34 16.67 5.84
CA ALA A 93 4.88 18.01 6.20
C ALA A 93 5.62 19.14 5.47
N ASN A 94 6.93 18.98 5.26
CA ASN A 94 7.78 19.97 4.61
C ASN A 94 8.46 19.42 3.35
N LYS A 95 7.90 18.40 2.72
CA LYS A 95 8.45 17.75 1.54
C LYS A 95 7.37 17.55 0.49
N PRO A 96 7.62 17.90 -0.77
CA PRO A 96 6.65 17.63 -1.84
C PRO A 96 6.47 16.13 -2.08
N TRP A 97 7.52 15.31 -1.91
CA TRP A 97 7.54 13.87 -2.16
C TRP A 97 8.26 13.11 -1.05
N MET A 98 8.13 11.78 -1.04
CA MET A 98 8.75 10.91 -0.03
C MET A 98 10.27 11.03 0.04
N ALA A 99 10.94 11.28 -1.09
CA ALA A 99 12.39 11.46 -1.18
C ALA A 99 12.80 12.95 -1.28
N GLY A 100 12.03 13.88 -0.72
CA GLY A 100 12.29 15.31 -0.79
C GLY A 100 11.68 15.93 -2.04
N ASP A 101 12.49 16.55 -2.90
CA ASP A 101 12.00 17.35 -4.05
C ASP A 101 11.70 16.50 -5.30
N SER A 102 12.00 15.21 -5.28
CA SER A 102 11.87 14.34 -6.46
C SER A 102 10.82 13.26 -6.27
N TYR A 103 9.95 13.11 -7.27
CA TYR A 103 9.04 11.98 -7.38
C TYR A 103 9.82 10.69 -7.64
N THR A 104 9.64 9.68 -6.81
CA THR A 104 10.40 8.43 -6.85
C THR A 104 9.51 7.19 -6.73
N LEU A 105 10.14 6.02 -6.76
CA LEU A 105 9.49 4.73 -6.50
C LEU A 105 8.79 4.68 -5.13
N LEU A 106 9.23 5.49 -4.15
CA LEU A 106 8.61 5.56 -2.82
C LEU A 106 7.18 6.12 -2.89
N ASP A 107 6.97 7.14 -3.72
CA ASP A 107 5.65 7.75 -3.91
C ASP A 107 4.69 6.79 -4.62
N MET A 108 5.22 5.95 -5.53
CA MET A 108 4.46 4.89 -6.19
C MET A 108 4.06 3.80 -5.19
N ALA A 109 5.00 3.38 -4.33
CA ALA A 109 4.75 2.39 -3.28
C ALA A 109 3.69 2.90 -2.28
N LEU A 110 3.83 4.15 -1.84
CA LEU A 110 2.87 4.80 -0.94
C LEU A 110 1.48 4.92 -1.60
N TRP A 111 1.42 5.36 -2.86
CA TRP A 111 0.16 5.55 -3.59
C TRP A 111 -0.71 4.29 -3.63
N GLY A 112 -0.10 3.12 -3.81
CA GLY A 112 -0.83 1.86 -3.80
C GLY A 112 -1.61 1.64 -2.50
N TRP A 113 -0.98 1.92 -1.36
CA TRP A 113 -1.58 1.76 -0.03
C TRP A 113 -2.54 2.88 0.34
N CYS A 114 -2.34 4.10 -0.14
CA CYS A 114 -3.25 5.24 0.08
C CYS A 114 -4.69 4.91 -0.34
N ARG A 115 -4.88 4.06 -1.34
CA ARG A 115 -6.20 3.63 -1.80
C ARG A 115 -6.98 2.84 -0.74
N ALA A 116 -6.30 2.26 0.24
CA ALA A 116 -6.93 1.54 1.34
C ALA A 116 -7.27 2.43 2.54
N VAL A 117 -6.78 3.67 2.59
CA VAL A 117 -6.94 4.56 3.76
C VAL A 117 -8.41 4.76 4.15
N PRO A 118 -9.34 5.13 3.25
CA PRO A 118 -10.73 5.32 3.63
C PRO A 118 -11.37 4.04 4.19
N PHE A 119 -11.06 2.90 3.59
CA PHE A 119 -11.60 1.61 4.01
C PHE A 119 -11.01 1.11 5.33
N ALA A 120 -9.72 1.39 5.59
CA ALA A 120 -9.02 1.00 6.81
C ALA A 120 -9.33 1.92 7.98
N LEU A 121 -9.29 3.23 7.76
CA LEU A 121 -9.29 4.25 8.81
C LEU A 121 -10.56 5.13 8.83
N GLY A 122 -11.44 4.98 7.85
CA GLY A 122 -12.66 5.75 7.66
C GLY A 122 -12.47 6.93 6.69
N GLU A 123 -13.58 7.43 6.16
CA GLU A 123 -13.59 8.49 5.14
C GLU A 123 -12.99 9.81 5.64
N LEU A 124 -13.13 10.11 6.94
CA LEU A 124 -12.57 11.33 7.55
C LEU A 124 -11.06 11.24 7.83
N ALA A 125 -10.43 10.10 7.55
CA ALA A 125 -8.99 9.93 7.79
C ALA A 125 -8.14 10.96 7.02
N TRP A 126 -8.59 11.39 5.85
CA TRP A 126 -7.88 12.40 5.05
C TRP A 126 -7.76 13.76 5.71
N GLU A 127 -8.69 14.13 6.61
CA GLU A 127 -8.60 15.36 7.39
C GLU A 127 -7.43 15.34 8.39
N GLN A 128 -7.05 14.13 8.84
CA GLN A 128 -5.94 13.91 9.77
C GLN A 128 -4.62 13.56 9.07
N LEU A 129 -4.64 13.36 7.76
CA LEU A 129 -3.49 12.97 6.93
C LEU A 129 -3.34 13.90 5.71
N PRO A 130 -3.30 15.23 5.90
CA PRO A 130 -3.35 16.19 4.80
C PRO A 130 -2.13 16.11 3.88
N ASN A 131 -0.95 15.78 4.41
CA ASN A 131 0.28 15.69 3.62
C ASN A 131 0.33 14.42 2.79
N VAL A 132 -0.10 13.29 3.34
CA VAL A 132 -0.30 12.05 2.60
C VAL A 132 -1.35 12.25 1.51
N LYS A 133 -2.48 12.90 1.85
CA LYS A 133 -3.54 13.22 0.88
C LYS A 133 -3.02 14.04 -0.30
N ARG A 134 -2.22 15.06 -0.03
CA ARG A 134 -1.58 15.90 -1.05
C ARG A 134 -0.73 15.07 -2.02
N VAL A 135 0.11 14.17 -1.49
CA VAL A 135 0.94 13.27 -2.34
C VAL A 135 0.05 12.30 -3.12
N PHE A 136 -0.95 11.71 -2.47
CA PHE A 136 -1.90 10.81 -3.12
C PHE A 136 -2.59 11.48 -4.31
N ASP A 137 -3.08 12.71 -4.14
CA ASP A 137 -3.74 13.48 -5.20
C ASP A 137 -2.76 13.85 -6.33
N ALA A 138 -1.54 14.26 -5.97
CA ALA A 138 -0.50 14.57 -6.95
C ALA A 138 -0.12 13.35 -7.81
N VAL A 139 -0.04 12.15 -7.21
CA VAL A 139 0.19 10.92 -7.97
C VAL A 139 -1.03 10.56 -8.81
N ASN A 140 -2.26 10.68 -8.29
CA ASN A 140 -3.48 10.42 -9.04
C ASN A 140 -3.62 11.30 -10.29
N ALA A 141 -3.12 12.53 -10.24
CA ALA A 141 -3.14 13.46 -11.38
C ALA A 141 -2.19 13.02 -12.52
N ARG A 142 -1.25 12.09 -12.27
CA ARG A 142 -0.30 11.62 -13.28
C ARG A 142 -1.00 10.73 -14.31
N PRO A 143 -0.78 10.93 -15.62
CA PRO A 143 -1.41 10.09 -16.66
C PRO A 143 -1.13 8.59 -16.50
N ALA A 144 0.06 8.22 -16.01
CA ALA A 144 0.41 6.82 -15.77
C ALA A 144 -0.42 6.19 -14.63
N ALA A 145 -0.66 6.95 -13.54
CA ALA A 145 -1.49 6.51 -12.43
C ALA A 145 -2.96 6.35 -12.86
N GLN A 146 -3.46 7.28 -13.68
CA GLN A 146 -4.81 7.21 -14.24
C GLN A 146 -4.98 5.97 -15.14
N ARG A 147 -4.01 5.68 -16.02
CA ARG A 147 -4.02 4.46 -16.82
C ARG A 147 -3.97 3.20 -15.97
N ALA A 148 -3.16 3.18 -14.93
CA ALA A 148 -3.08 2.04 -14.00
C ALA A 148 -4.39 1.85 -13.23
N ALA A 149 -5.01 2.94 -12.75
CA ALA A 149 -6.30 2.88 -12.06
C ALA A 149 -7.43 2.37 -12.96
N ALA A 150 -7.43 2.75 -14.24
CA ALA A 150 -8.42 2.33 -15.23
C ALA A 150 -8.32 0.85 -15.64
N LEU A 151 -7.24 0.16 -15.29
CA LEU A 151 -7.12 -1.28 -15.60
C LEU A 151 -8.24 -2.11 -14.97
N LYS A 152 -8.70 -1.76 -13.78
CA LYS A 152 -9.80 -2.45 -13.11
C LYS A 152 -11.09 -2.46 -13.95
N ASP A 153 -11.32 -1.41 -14.73
CA ASP A 153 -12.56 -1.24 -15.52
C ASP A 153 -12.59 -2.21 -16.73
N ARG A 154 -11.46 -2.86 -17.04
CA ARG A 154 -11.33 -3.88 -18.10
C ARG A 154 -11.62 -5.30 -17.61
N HIS A 155 -11.91 -5.48 -16.33
CA HIS A 155 -12.09 -6.78 -15.70
C HIS A 155 -13.39 -6.79 -14.88
N ALA A 156 -14.15 -7.86 -15.01
CA ALA A 156 -15.32 -8.10 -14.16
C ALA A 156 -14.84 -8.70 -12.83
N PHE A 157 -14.72 -7.88 -11.81
CA PHE A 157 -14.42 -8.35 -10.46
C PHE A 157 -15.72 -8.59 -9.69
N LYS A 158 -15.72 -9.65 -8.88
CA LYS A 158 -16.80 -9.87 -7.92
C LYS A 158 -16.71 -8.79 -6.84
N THR A 159 -17.80 -8.06 -6.67
CA THR A 159 -17.91 -6.98 -5.67
C THR A 159 -18.52 -7.43 -4.35
N GLU A 160 -19.30 -8.53 -4.39
CA GLU A 160 -19.96 -9.08 -3.22
C GLU A 160 -19.03 -10.02 -2.44
N MET A 161 -18.94 -9.81 -1.12
CA MET A 161 -18.19 -10.66 -0.19
C MET A 161 -19.12 -11.72 0.38
N ASP A 162 -19.58 -12.63 -0.48
CA ASP A 162 -20.36 -13.80 -0.07
C ASP A 162 -19.51 -14.92 0.53
N ASP A 163 -20.13 -16.02 0.96
CA ASP A 163 -19.45 -17.16 1.55
C ASP A 163 -18.43 -17.82 0.62
N ALA A 164 -18.68 -17.83 -0.70
CA ALA A 164 -17.75 -18.38 -1.67
C ALA A 164 -16.49 -17.49 -1.78
N ALA A 165 -16.67 -16.15 -1.80
CA ALA A 165 -15.55 -15.20 -1.79
C ALA A 165 -14.76 -15.29 -0.48
N ARG A 166 -15.44 -15.37 0.67
CA ARG A 166 -14.81 -15.55 1.98
C ARG A 166 -13.96 -16.82 2.05
N ARG A 167 -14.49 -17.96 1.60
CA ARG A 167 -13.74 -19.23 1.54
C ARG A 167 -12.53 -19.14 0.62
N ALA A 168 -12.67 -18.51 -0.53
CA ALA A 168 -11.56 -18.33 -1.48
C ALA A 168 -10.46 -17.41 -0.95
N MET A 169 -10.82 -16.32 -0.27
CA MET A 169 -9.86 -15.37 0.28
C MET A 169 -9.21 -15.83 1.58
N PHE A 170 -9.95 -16.59 2.41
CA PHE A 170 -9.53 -17.00 3.75
C PHE A 170 -9.73 -18.52 3.97
N PRO A 171 -9.09 -19.39 3.15
CA PRO A 171 -9.27 -20.84 3.24
C PRO A 171 -8.79 -21.39 4.60
N GLN A 172 -7.90 -20.69 5.29
CA GLN A 172 -7.44 -21.07 6.62
C GLN A 172 -8.55 -21.06 7.68
N ASN A 173 -9.65 -20.33 7.48
CA ASN A 173 -10.76 -20.27 8.44
C ASN A 173 -11.51 -21.61 8.52
N GLU A 174 -11.35 -22.51 7.56
CA GLU A 174 -11.88 -23.87 7.62
C GLU A 174 -11.28 -24.69 8.78
N ARG A 175 -10.13 -24.29 9.30
CA ARG A 175 -9.48 -24.92 10.47
C ARG A 175 -10.09 -24.52 11.81
N LEU A 176 -11.01 -23.54 11.81
CA LEU A 176 -11.70 -23.06 13.02
C LEU A 176 -12.99 -23.83 13.32
N LYS A 177 -13.35 -24.80 12.47
CA LYS A 177 -14.54 -25.66 12.62
C LYS A 177 -14.19 -26.94 13.42
#